data_8c8a6422e1453ad084f72bc10c0c315b
#
_entry.id   8c8a6422e1453ad084f72bc10c0c315b
#
_cell.length_a   1.000
_cell.length_b   1.000
_cell.length_c   1.000
_cell.angle_alpha   90.00
_cell.angle_beta   90.00
_cell.angle_gamma   90.00
#
_symmetry.space_group_name_H-M   'P 1'
#
loop_
_entity.id
_entity.type
_entity.pdbx_description
1 polymer ?
#
loop_
_entity_poly.entity_id
_entity_poly.type
_entity_poly.pdbx_seq_one_letter_code
_entity_poly.pdbx_strand_id
1 'polypeptide(L)'
;DSPYVIPMNFAWENDTIYLHSGPEGSKVEMVARHPQVCITFCEGHELVYMHKQIACSYSMKSRSVICKGKVHFIEDMDEKRRILDMLMKQYTDNACNYAEPAVRNVKIWEVKVDEISCKSFGLRPSEVK
;
A
#
# COMPACT_ATOMS: atom_id res chain seq x y z
N ASP A 1 -7.19 16.88 13.18
CA ASP A 1 -6.85 15.49 13.46
C ASP A 1 -5.36 15.26 13.32
N SER A 2 -4.81 14.35 14.11
CA SER A 2 -3.39 13.98 14.04
C SER A 2 -3.13 13.06 12.86
N PRO A 3 -1.95 13.13 12.25
CA PRO A 3 -1.56 12.11 11.26
C PRO A 3 -1.60 10.70 11.86
N TYR A 4 -1.99 9.75 11.04
CA TYR A 4 -2.09 8.35 11.44
C TYR A 4 -1.51 7.47 10.35
N VAL A 5 -0.58 6.59 10.69
CA VAL A 5 0.11 5.70 9.76
C VAL A 5 0.02 4.28 10.26
N ILE A 6 -0.32 3.36 9.36
CA ILE A 6 -0.46 1.95 9.69
C ILE A 6 -0.02 1.09 8.49
N PRO A 7 0.72 -0.01 8.72
CA PRO A 7 1.03 -0.94 7.64
C PRO A 7 -0.22 -1.73 7.23
N MET A 8 -0.38 -1.96 5.94
CA MET A 8 -1.48 -2.74 5.39
C MET A 8 -1.02 -3.56 4.19
N ASN A 9 -1.63 -4.71 3.98
CA ASN A 9 -1.46 -5.48 2.77
C ASN A 9 -2.28 -4.83 1.64
N PHE A 10 -1.85 -5.01 0.41
CA PHE A 10 -2.45 -4.33 -0.73
C PHE A 10 -2.56 -5.20 -1.97
N ALA A 11 -3.40 -4.78 -2.90
CA ALA A 11 -3.38 -5.22 -4.29
C ALA A 11 -3.47 -4.00 -5.20
N TRP A 12 -3.00 -4.13 -6.43
CA TRP A 12 -2.98 -3.05 -7.42
C TRP A 12 -3.62 -3.52 -8.72
N GLU A 13 -4.51 -2.71 -9.27
CA GLU A 13 -5.12 -2.95 -10.58
C GLU A 13 -5.64 -1.63 -11.14
N ASN A 14 -5.28 -1.30 -12.39
CA ASN A 14 -5.82 -0.14 -13.10
C ASN A 14 -5.72 1.18 -12.31
N ASP A 15 -4.51 1.52 -11.89
CA ASP A 15 -4.22 2.74 -11.11
C ASP A 15 -5.02 2.84 -9.81
N THR A 16 -5.42 1.70 -9.27
CA THR A 16 -6.21 1.60 -8.04
C THR A 16 -5.51 0.70 -7.05
N ILE A 17 -5.43 1.16 -5.79
CA ILE A 17 -4.91 0.38 -4.68
C ILE A 17 -6.09 -0.16 -3.89
N TYR A 18 -6.08 -1.46 -3.63
CA TYR A 18 -7.10 -2.11 -2.81
C TYR A 18 -6.49 -2.55 -1.49
N LEU A 19 -7.18 -2.23 -0.42
CA LEU A 19 -6.81 -2.55 0.95
C LEU A 19 -7.99 -3.22 1.64
N HIS A 20 -7.74 -3.88 2.76
CA HIS A 20 -8.83 -4.45 3.55
C HIS A 20 -8.56 -4.30 5.04
N SER A 21 -9.63 -4.29 5.81
CA SER A 21 -9.57 -4.19 7.26
C SER A 21 -10.79 -4.85 7.88
N GLY A 22 -10.78 -4.95 9.22
CA GLY A 22 -12.01 -5.25 9.94
C GLY A 22 -13.05 -4.14 9.69
N PRO A 23 -14.32 -4.41 10.04
CA PRO A 23 -15.41 -3.46 9.75
C PRO A 23 -15.37 -2.22 10.61
N GLU A 24 -14.67 -2.24 11.72
CA GLU A 24 -14.67 -1.17 12.72
C GLU A 24 -13.24 -0.83 13.15
N GLY A 25 -13.09 0.29 13.83
CA GLY A 25 -11.82 0.73 14.41
C GLY A 25 -11.45 2.15 14.04
N SER A 26 -10.40 2.66 14.68
CA SER A 26 -9.95 4.04 14.52
C SER A 26 -9.65 4.40 13.07
N LYS A 27 -8.98 3.51 12.34
CA LYS A 27 -8.62 3.77 10.94
C LYS A 27 -9.85 3.88 10.03
N VAL A 28 -10.87 3.04 10.27
CA VAL A 28 -12.11 3.08 9.49
C VAL A 28 -12.86 4.38 9.78
N GLU A 29 -12.95 4.77 11.04
CA GLU A 29 -13.62 6.02 11.45
C GLU A 29 -12.92 7.25 10.90
N MET A 30 -11.58 7.28 10.98
CA MET A 30 -10.79 8.39 10.46
C MET A 30 -10.98 8.58 8.96
N VAL A 31 -10.93 7.49 8.20
CA VAL A 31 -11.07 7.51 6.74
C VAL A 31 -12.50 7.86 6.34
N ALA A 32 -13.50 7.44 7.12
CA ALA A 32 -14.89 7.83 6.87
C ALA A 32 -15.07 9.34 6.98
N ARG A 33 -14.38 9.99 7.94
CA ARG A 33 -14.42 11.44 8.12
C ARG A 33 -13.53 12.18 7.14
N HIS A 34 -12.32 11.63 6.87
CA HIS A 34 -11.29 12.24 6.03
C HIS A 34 -10.78 11.19 5.05
N PRO A 35 -11.43 11.03 3.89
CA PRO A 35 -11.11 9.95 2.96
C PRO A 35 -9.79 10.13 2.20
N GLN A 36 -9.21 11.33 2.21
CA GLN A 36 -7.94 11.57 1.53
C GLN A 36 -6.81 10.84 2.24
N VAL A 37 -6.08 9.99 1.52
CA VAL A 37 -4.98 9.20 2.08
C VAL A 37 -3.72 9.32 1.26
N CYS A 38 -2.61 9.00 1.91
CA CYS A 38 -1.29 8.92 1.30
C CYS A 38 -0.74 7.53 1.59
N ILE A 39 -0.34 6.82 0.55
CA ILE A 39 0.17 5.44 0.66
C ILE A 39 1.59 5.42 0.13
N THR A 40 2.52 4.86 0.90
CA THR A 40 3.91 4.74 0.47
C THR A 40 4.33 3.28 0.36
N PHE A 41 5.11 3.01 -0.68
CA PHE A 41 5.74 1.72 -0.91
C PHE A 41 7.24 1.92 -0.94
N CYS A 42 7.99 1.05 -0.27
CA CYS A 42 9.46 1.12 -0.24
C CYS A 42 10.04 -0.24 -0.57
N GLU A 43 11.15 -0.24 -1.31
CA GLU A 43 11.86 -1.48 -1.64
C GLU A 43 13.36 -1.22 -1.85
N GLY A 44 14.12 -2.32 -1.96
CA GLY A 44 15.51 -2.29 -2.40
C GLY A 44 16.46 -1.63 -1.41
N HIS A 45 16.21 -1.76 -0.11
CA HIS A 45 17.08 -1.20 0.91
C HIS A 45 18.43 -1.90 0.95
N GLU A 46 19.49 -1.14 0.67
CA GLU A 46 20.87 -1.64 0.67
C GLU A 46 21.79 -0.55 1.18
N LEU A 47 22.63 -0.89 2.15
CA LEU A 47 23.64 0.04 2.67
C LEU A 47 24.78 0.14 1.66
N VAL A 48 25.10 1.34 1.22
CA VAL A 48 26.19 1.63 0.29
C VAL A 48 27.14 2.66 0.87
N TYR A 49 28.42 2.59 0.51
CA TYR A 49 29.42 3.56 0.95
C TYR A 49 30.57 3.66 -0.07
N MET A 50 31.25 4.78 -0.07
CA MET A 50 32.47 4.98 -0.87
C MET A 50 33.73 4.67 -0.07
N HIS A 51 33.74 5.08 1.21
CA HIS A 51 34.87 4.86 2.12
C HIS A 51 34.35 4.25 3.42
N LYS A 52 34.80 3.04 3.70
CA LYS A 52 34.29 2.26 4.84
C LYS A 52 34.42 2.98 6.17
N GLN A 53 35.42 3.83 6.34
CA GLN A 53 35.72 4.51 7.60
C GLN A 53 35.18 5.95 7.66
N ILE A 54 34.57 6.43 6.60
CA ILE A 54 34.05 7.80 6.53
C ILE A 54 32.54 7.76 6.60
N ALA A 55 31.97 8.17 7.73
CA ALA A 55 30.54 8.07 7.98
C ALA A 55 29.69 8.80 6.94
N CYS A 56 30.08 10.00 6.51
CA CYS A 56 29.32 10.75 5.54
C CYS A 56 29.34 10.18 4.10
N SER A 57 30.17 9.13 3.86
CA SER A 57 30.15 8.42 2.57
C SER A 57 29.07 7.35 2.51
N TYR A 58 28.45 7.02 3.64
CA TYR A 58 27.41 6.00 3.71
C TYR A 58 26.07 6.54 3.27
N SER A 59 25.31 5.70 2.58
CA SER A 59 23.97 6.00 2.14
C SER A 59 23.14 4.71 2.11
N MET A 60 21.84 4.86 2.11
CA MET A 60 20.92 3.74 1.94
C MET A 60 20.34 3.79 0.52
N LYS A 61 20.69 2.80 -0.28
CA LYS A 61 20.07 2.62 -1.60
C LYS A 61 18.64 2.15 -1.39
N SER A 62 17.68 2.88 -1.93
CA SER A 62 16.27 2.51 -1.81
C SER A 62 15.43 3.20 -2.89
N ARG A 63 14.26 2.65 -3.12
CA ARG A 63 13.24 3.24 -3.99
C ARG A 63 11.95 3.34 -3.21
N SER A 64 11.22 4.42 -3.43
CA SER A 64 9.90 4.59 -2.83
C SER A 64 8.93 5.19 -3.84
N VAL A 65 7.66 4.84 -3.66
CA VAL A 65 6.54 5.39 -4.41
C VAL A 65 5.54 5.94 -3.42
N ILE A 66 5.06 7.13 -3.65
CA ILE A 66 4.05 7.79 -2.83
C ILE A 66 2.82 7.99 -3.70
N CYS A 67 1.70 7.43 -3.26
CA CYS A 67 0.41 7.51 -3.96
C CYS A 67 -0.59 8.25 -3.10
N LYS A 68 -1.34 9.17 -3.70
CA LYS A 68 -2.41 9.89 -3.01
C LYS A 68 -3.73 9.66 -3.71
N GLY A 69 -4.78 9.60 -2.94
CA GLY A 69 -6.12 9.41 -3.46
C GLY A 69 -7.15 9.38 -2.35
N LYS A 70 -8.40 9.20 -2.73
CA LYS A 70 -9.51 9.10 -1.79
C LYS A 70 -9.97 7.66 -1.65
N VAL A 71 -10.29 7.29 -0.41
CA VAL A 71 -10.83 5.96 -0.11
C VAL A 71 -12.32 5.93 -0.39
N HIS A 72 -12.75 4.89 -1.09
CA HIS A 72 -14.14 4.49 -1.20
C HIS A 72 -14.28 3.08 -0.63
N PHE A 73 -15.31 2.85 0.16
CA PHE A 73 -15.60 1.51 0.67
C PHE A 73 -16.45 0.75 -0.34
N ILE A 74 -16.04 -0.47 -0.65
CA ILE A 74 -16.76 -1.34 -1.58
C ILE A 74 -17.76 -2.18 -0.78
N GLU A 75 -19.04 -2.09 -1.12
CA GLU A 75 -20.12 -2.79 -0.40
C GLU A 75 -20.63 -4.01 -1.17
N ASP A 76 -20.53 -4.04 -2.50
CA ASP A 76 -21.00 -5.14 -3.31
C ASP A 76 -20.27 -6.43 -3.00
N MET A 77 -21.01 -7.50 -2.69
CA MET A 77 -20.44 -8.78 -2.26
C MET A 77 -19.59 -9.45 -3.33
N ASP A 78 -20.02 -9.43 -4.58
CA ASP A 78 -19.27 -10.03 -5.68
C ASP A 78 -17.96 -9.28 -5.93
N GLU A 79 -18.03 -7.95 -5.88
CA GLU A 79 -16.86 -7.10 -6.02
C GLU A 79 -15.87 -7.33 -4.84
N LYS A 80 -16.38 -7.46 -3.62
CA LYS A 80 -15.54 -7.80 -2.47
C LYS A 80 -14.79 -9.12 -2.68
N ARG A 81 -15.47 -10.15 -3.19
CA ARG A 81 -14.83 -11.44 -3.48
C ARG A 81 -13.74 -11.31 -4.53
N ARG A 82 -14.02 -10.58 -5.60
CA ARG A 82 -13.03 -10.33 -6.66
C ARG A 82 -11.79 -9.66 -6.11
N ILE A 83 -11.96 -8.64 -5.27
CA ILE A 83 -10.84 -7.90 -4.68
C ILE A 83 -10.08 -8.75 -3.66
N LEU A 84 -10.78 -9.54 -2.86
CA LEU A 84 -10.14 -10.47 -1.92
C LEU A 84 -9.29 -11.52 -2.65
N ASP A 85 -9.78 -12.03 -3.78
CA ASP A 85 -8.98 -12.93 -4.62
C ASP A 85 -7.72 -12.24 -5.12
N MET A 86 -7.82 -11.00 -5.54
CA MET A 86 -6.69 -10.21 -5.99
C MET A 86 -5.68 -9.98 -4.86
N LEU A 87 -6.15 -9.66 -3.67
CA LEU A 87 -5.31 -9.50 -2.48
C LEU A 87 -4.59 -10.81 -2.12
N MET A 88 -5.29 -11.94 -2.20
CA MET A 88 -4.68 -13.25 -1.93
C MET A 88 -3.60 -13.58 -2.95
N LYS A 89 -3.84 -13.32 -4.24
CA LYS A 89 -2.86 -13.59 -5.29
C LYS A 89 -1.59 -12.76 -5.18
N GLN A 90 -1.66 -11.60 -4.54
CA GLN A 90 -0.48 -10.76 -4.27
C GLN A 90 0.51 -11.48 -3.34
N TYR A 91 0.04 -12.35 -2.47
CA TYR A 91 0.83 -12.95 -1.40
C TYR A 91 0.92 -14.48 -1.47
N THR A 92 0.03 -15.15 -2.19
CA THR A 92 0.01 -16.61 -2.31
C THR A 92 -0.60 -17.05 -3.63
N ASP A 93 -0.19 -18.24 -4.10
CA ASP A 93 -0.77 -18.89 -5.29
C ASP A 93 -1.91 -19.83 -4.93
N ASN A 94 -2.24 -19.99 -3.65
CA ASN A 94 -3.28 -20.88 -3.22
C ASN A 94 -4.67 -20.37 -3.59
N ALA A 95 -5.52 -21.24 -4.11
CA ALA A 95 -6.94 -20.95 -4.28
C ALA A 95 -7.61 -20.97 -2.92
N CYS A 96 -8.38 -19.94 -2.62
CA CYS A 96 -9.02 -19.78 -1.31
C CYS A 96 -10.53 -19.65 -1.45
N ASN A 97 -11.24 -20.18 -0.46
CA ASN A 97 -12.67 -20.01 -0.33
C ASN A 97 -12.97 -19.04 0.80
N TYR A 98 -14.11 -18.35 0.70
CA TYR A 98 -14.53 -17.39 1.71
C TYR A 98 -15.90 -17.74 2.25
N ALA A 99 -16.04 -17.71 3.57
CA ALA A 99 -17.36 -17.77 4.19
C ALA A 99 -18.11 -16.47 3.94
N GLU A 100 -19.37 -16.53 3.59
CA GLU A 100 -20.18 -15.34 3.30
C GLU A 100 -20.19 -14.32 4.45
N PRO A 101 -20.34 -14.72 5.73
CA PRO A 101 -20.28 -13.75 6.82
C PRO A 101 -18.94 -13.00 6.90
N ALA A 102 -17.83 -13.67 6.58
CA ALA A 102 -16.51 -13.04 6.58
C ALA A 102 -16.41 -11.99 5.46
N VAL A 103 -16.92 -12.30 4.28
CA VAL A 103 -16.95 -11.33 3.16
C VAL A 103 -17.85 -10.14 3.52
N ARG A 104 -18.99 -10.40 4.12
CA ARG A 104 -19.92 -9.33 4.52
C ARG A 104 -19.29 -8.39 5.53
N ASN A 105 -18.52 -8.91 6.47
CA ASN A 105 -17.95 -8.13 7.57
C ASN A 105 -16.64 -7.42 7.21
N VAL A 106 -15.86 -7.94 6.27
CA VAL A 106 -14.62 -7.29 5.89
C VAL A 106 -14.89 -5.92 5.23
N LYS A 107 -14.08 -4.92 5.57
CA LYS A 107 -14.12 -3.62 4.94
C LYS A 107 -13.12 -3.60 3.78
N ILE A 108 -13.59 -3.37 2.57
CA ILE A 108 -12.73 -3.24 1.38
C ILE A 108 -12.58 -1.76 1.06
N TRP A 109 -11.33 -1.33 0.95
CA TRP A 109 -10.96 0.04 0.65
C TRP A 109 -10.48 0.11 -0.79
N GLU A 110 -11.11 0.95 -1.59
CA GLU A 110 -10.68 1.26 -2.95
C GLU A 110 -10.07 2.66 -2.95
N VAL A 111 -8.82 2.77 -3.39
CA VAL A 111 -8.14 4.06 -3.52
C VAL A 111 -7.74 4.25 -4.97
N LYS A 112 -8.48 5.06 -5.71
CA LYS A 112 -8.09 5.47 -7.06
C LYS A 112 -6.98 6.50 -6.92
N VAL A 113 -5.80 6.19 -7.46
CA VAL A 113 -4.63 7.04 -7.32
C VAL A 113 -4.77 8.23 -8.27
N ASP A 114 -4.80 9.43 -7.70
CA ASP A 114 -4.88 10.66 -8.46
C ASP A 114 -3.55 11.42 -8.52
N GLU A 115 -2.58 11.03 -7.70
CA GLU A 115 -1.25 11.63 -7.68
C GLU A 115 -0.22 10.57 -7.28
N ILE A 116 0.86 10.46 -8.05
CA ILE A 116 1.92 9.50 -7.80
C ILE A 116 3.28 10.17 -7.97
N SER A 117 4.20 9.89 -7.05
CA SER A 117 5.59 10.34 -7.13
C SER A 117 6.53 9.23 -6.69
N CYS A 118 7.76 9.26 -7.23
CA CYS A 118 8.78 8.27 -6.96
C CYS A 118 10.07 8.94 -6.51
N LYS A 119 10.80 8.27 -5.61
CA LYS A 119 12.13 8.69 -5.19
C LYS A 119 13.08 7.51 -5.20
N SER A 120 14.33 7.78 -5.63
CA SER A 120 15.42 6.82 -5.57
C SER A 120 16.58 7.47 -4.82
N PHE A 121 17.15 6.74 -3.88
CA PHE A 121 18.27 7.21 -3.06
C PHE A 121 19.46 6.27 -3.23
N GLY A 122 20.68 6.81 -3.16
CA GLY A 122 21.90 6.04 -3.17
C GLY A 122 22.19 5.31 -4.49
N LEU A 123 21.45 5.61 -5.54
CA LEU A 123 21.69 5.02 -6.86
C LEU A 123 22.74 5.81 -7.63
N ARG A 124 23.63 5.09 -8.32
CA ARG A 124 24.53 5.72 -9.28
C ARG A 124 23.72 6.18 -10.49
N PRO A 125 24.17 7.22 -11.22
CA PRO A 125 23.47 7.66 -12.42
C PRO A 125 23.16 6.54 -13.42
N SER A 126 24.06 5.57 -13.55
CA SER A 126 23.89 4.41 -14.44
C SER A 126 22.81 3.42 -13.98
N GLU A 127 22.38 3.48 -12.73
CA GLU A 127 21.38 2.60 -12.14
C GLU A 127 19.99 3.23 -12.15
N VAL A 128 19.89 4.50 -12.43
CA VAL A 128 18.61 5.22 -12.52
C VAL A 128 17.97 4.89 -13.86
N LYS A 129 16.74 4.37 -13.81
CA LYS A 129 15.98 3.98 -15.00
C LYS A 129 14.81 4.90 -15.24
#